data_a85bf483416b00e3a5fc9d0692fdfb8f
#
_entry.id   a85bf483416b00e3a5fc9d0692fdfb8f
#
_cell.length_a   1.000
_cell.length_b   1.000
_cell.length_c   1.000
_cell.angle_alpha   90.00
_cell.angle_beta   90.00
_cell.angle_gamma   90.00
#
_symmetry.space_group_name_H-M   'P 1'
#
loop_
_entity.id
_entity.type
_entity.pdbx_description
1 polymer ?
#
loop_
_entity_poly.entity_id
_entity_poly.type
_entity_poly.pdbx_seq_one_letter_code
_entity_poly.pdbx_strand_id
1 'polypeptide(L)'
;MKKACSVILTLLILFASFSLCANAADSDALRVLVTSDTHWHDVGSVNPDGFYRPRASLGQMTSLTPLIFDRFLKDAAASDADCVFISGDLTDYGNDDAVSFAQILAEFEDTTGKQVFVVPGNHDIHMSSDPNDHLRFRRVYHRFGWDEALAIDEATSSYTADLKGGYRLLALNSNKADGGGLLTDSLLAWIEAQVNAAKADGKKLVAMMHHQLMEHITLEQTIDGFYVLDNYKDVCKQFAKWNIRVTFTGHMHIGDIAAYDGKTTIYDVNTYALSCYPLRYRDVTFRDDAITIQSRTIDSLDTANIVPGYSDAQKAMIAADPVGYAYGCQQDSLIEEYVRGFVDADKLTDALGLEADSVGAKALKRILPENILIPLYGEGETVDAMAKALGYDLPESDYETVADLIAAFWAALVRGDENLGGSSPEGKLFLDAAYALFATKAAQESPAVRALLSSKLIARLGLKGVDNIFSRKTLDLILTGLMVDKAPADNDLTLPGYSVNTGSFAYRITAFFQKLLDFFRALFTVG
;
A
#
# COMPACT_ATOMS: atom_id res chain seq x y z
N MET A 1 -49.75 -20.13 -27.76
CA MET A 1 -48.46 -20.72 -28.17
C MET A 1 -47.60 -19.78 -29.05
N LYS A 2 -48.09 -19.28 -30.22
CA LYS A 2 -47.26 -18.42 -31.10
C LYS A 2 -46.69 -17.16 -30.44
N LYS A 3 -47.42 -16.46 -29.54
CA LYS A 3 -46.91 -15.27 -28.82
C LYS A 3 -45.85 -15.61 -27.75
N ALA A 4 -45.95 -16.78 -27.11
CA ALA A 4 -44.96 -17.22 -26.14
C ALA A 4 -43.64 -17.64 -26.82
N CYS A 5 -43.70 -18.29 -27.95
CA CYS A 5 -42.51 -18.64 -28.76
C CYS A 5 -41.77 -17.39 -29.28
N SER A 6 -42.51 -16.34 -29.67
CA SER A 6 -41.90 -15.08 -30.14
C SER A 6 -41.14 -14.34 -29.02
N VAL A 7 -41.69 -14.31 -27.79
CA VAL A 7 -41.03 -13.67 -26.64
C VAL A 7 -39.78 -14.46 -26.25
N ILE A 8 -39.84 -15.79 -26.22
CA ILE A 8 -38.69 -16.63 -25.89
C ILE A 8 -37.60 -16.48 -26.97
N LEU A 9 -37.96 -16.42 -28.25
CA LEU A 9 -36.99 -16.23 -29.32
C LEU A 9 -36.34 -14.83 -29.23
N THR A 10 -37.10 -13.79 -28.91
CA THR A 10 -36.59 -12.42 -28.72
C THR A 10 -35.65 -12.36 -27.52
N LEU A 11 -35.97 -13.03 -26.41
CA LEU A 11 -35.09 -13.13 -25.23
C LEU A 11 -33.82 -13.93 -25.55
N LEU A 12 -33.91 -15.02 -26.31
CA LEU A 12 -32.72 -15.79 -26.72
C LEU A 12 -31.82 -15.01 -27.68
N ILE A 13 -32.38 -14.21 -28.58
CA ILE A 13 -31.62 -13.32 -29.47
C ILE A 13 -30.97 -12.18 -28.68
N LEU A 14 -31.67 -11.60 -27.71
CA LEU A 14 -31.11 -10.61 -26.78
C LEU A 14 -29.99 -11.21 -25.94
N PHE A 15 -30.16 -12.42 -25.39
CA PHE A 15 -29.11 -13.11 -24.62
C PHE A 15 -27.91 -13.48 -25.51
N ALA A 16 -28.12 -13.96 -26.73
CA ALA A 16 -27.04 -14.23 -27.67
C ALA A 16 -26.31 -12.97 -28.12
N SER A 17 -27.05 -11.86 -28.32
CA SER A 17 -26.46 -10.55 -28.63
C SER A 17 -25.63 -9.99 -27.44
N PHE A 18 -26.11 -10.18 -26.21
CA PHE A 18 -25.34 -9.81 -25.00
C PHE A 18 -24.09 -10.66 -24.86
N SER A 19 -24.13 -11.96 -25.10
CA SER A 19 -22.97 -12.85 -25.05
C SER A 19 -21.94 -12.55 -26.14
N LEU A 20 -22.40 -12.18 -27.35
CA LEU A 20 -21.50 -11.78 -28.45
C LEU A 20 -20.88 -10.40 -28.21
N CYS A 21 -21.62 -9.45 -27.63
CA CYS A 21 -21.06 -8.15 -27.22
C CYS A 21 -20.07 -8.29 -26.05
N ALA A 22 -20.33 -9.18 -25.09
CA ALA A 22 -19.41 -9.45 -23.98
C ALA A 22 -18.09 -10.05 -24.50
N ASN A 23 -18.12 -11.00 -25.44
CA ASN A 23 -16.91 -11.60 -26.02
C ASN A 23 -16.12 -10.64 -26.92
N ALA A 24 -16.78 -9.71 -27.65
CA ALA A 24 -16.08 -8.70 -28.44
C ALA A 24 -15.46 -7.58 -27.57
N ALA A 25 -16.11 -7.22 -26.46
CA ALA A 25 -15.60 -6.26 -25.50
C ALA A 25 -14.38 -6.80 -24.70
N ASP A 26 -14.25 -8.11 -24.56
CA ASP A 26 -13.15 -8.72 -23.79
C ASP A 26 -11.85 -8.83 -24.60
N SER A 27 -11.91 -8.84 -25.94
CA SER A 27 -10.73 -8.92 -26.80
C SER A 27 -9.87 -7.64 -26.77
N ASP A 28 -10.47 -6.48 -26.49
CA ASP A 28 -9.82 -5.18 -26.46
C ASP A 28 -9.45 -4.72 -25.03
N ALA A 29 -9.81 -5.47 -24.01
CA ALA A 29 -9.43 -5.19 -22.64
C ALA A 29 -7.91 -5.29 -22.47
N LEU A 30 -7.33 -4.33 -21.73
CA LEU A 30 -5.95 -4.43 -21.27
C LEU A 30 -5.95 -5.13 -19.90
N ARG A 31 -5.14 -6.17 -19.75
CA ARG A 31 -4.94 -6.87 -18.48
C ARG A 31 -3.50 -6.71 -18.01
N VAL A 32 -3.32 -6.26 -16.76
CA VAL A 32 -2.03 -5.97 -16.19
C VAL A 32 -1.93 -6.64 -14.82
N LEU A 33 -0.85 -7.37 -14.58
CA LEU A 33 -0.46 -7.70 -13.21
C LEU A 33 0.45 -6.61 -12.68
N VAL A 34 0.16 -6.13 -11.47
CA VAL A 34 0.94 -5.07 -10.83
C VAL A 34 1.51 -5.59 -9.54
N THR A 35 2.82 -5.44 -9.36
CA THR A 35 3.53 -5.70 -8.11
C THR A 35 4.42 -4.52 -7.77
N SER A 36 4.90 -4.46 -6.54
CA SER A 36 5.79 -3.43 -6.03
C SER A 36 6.72 -4.01 -4.98
N ASP A 37 7.77 -3.27 -4.66
CA ASP A 37 8.61 -3.51 -3.49
C ASP A 37 9.03 -4.98 -3.38
N THR A 38 9.53 -5.51 -4.50
CA THR A 38 9.99 -6.90 -4.57
C THR A 38 11.23 -7.11 -3.73
N HIS A 39 12.05 -6.07 -3.53
CA HIS A 39 13.30 -6.10 -2.76
C HIS A 39 14.07 -7.39 -3.03
N TRP A 40 14.11 -7.76 -4.31
CA TRP A 40 14.71 -9.02 -4.72
C TRP A 40 16.20 -9.03 -4.42
N HIS A 41 16.68 -10.15 -3.94
CA HIS A 41 18.05 -10.31 -3.53
C HIS A 41 18.64 -11.62 -4.02
N ASP A 42 19.83 -11.54 -4.63
CA ASP A 42 20.56 -12.73 -5.07
C ASP A 42 21.19 -13.47 -3.90
N VAL A 43 20.56 -14.57 -3.54
CA VAL A 43 20.96 -15.42 -2.42
C VAL A 43 22.38 -16.02 -2.57
N GLY A 44 22.94 -16.04 -3.78
CA GLY A 44 24.29 -16.51 -4.06
C GLY A 44 25.38 -15.49 -3.73
N SER A 45 25.03 -14.21 -3.59
CA SER A 45 25.98 -13.10 -3.45
C SER A 45 26.25 -12.67 -2.00
N VAL A 46 25.54 -13.21 -1.01
CA VAL A 46 25.52 -12.72 0.38
C VAL A 46 26.20 -13.62 1.37
N ASN A 47 26.83 -13.00 2.37
CA ASN A 47 27.37 -13.71 3.52
C ASN A 47 26.24 -14.43 4.29
N PRO A 48 26.30 -15.78 4.40
CA PRO A 48 25.26 -16.59 5.03
C PRO A 48 24.83 -16.12 6.41
N ASP A 49 25.75 -15.60 7.22
CA ASP A 49 25.49 -15.22 8.61
C ASP A 49 24.55 -14.00 8.79
N GLY A 50 24.40 -13.14 7.76
CA GLY A 50 23.48 -11.99 7.75
C GLY A 50 22.19 -12.24 6.99
N PHE A 51 22.17 -13.27 6.16
CA PHE A 51 21.20 -13.46 5.12
C PHE A 51 19.89 -14.13 5.57
N TYR A 52 19.98 -15.07 6.52
CA TYR A 52 18.84 -15.92 6.91
C TYR A 52 17.87 -15.32 7.92
N ARG A 53 18.05 -14.06 8.26
CA ARG A 53 17.10 -13.37 9.13
C ARG A 53 16.18 -12.51 8.29
N PRO A 54 14.85 -12.53 8.58
CA PRO A 54 13.98 -11.48 8.08
C PRO A 54 14.61 -10.15 8.43
N ARG A 55 14.60 -9.20 7.52
CA ARG A 55 15.00 -7.85 7.90
C ARG A 55 14.08 -7.37 8.99
N ALA A 56 14.64 -6.62 9.94
CA ALA A 56 13.86 -5.98 10.99
C ALA A 56 12.94 -4.87 10.45
N SER A 57 13.03 -4.51 9.17
CA SER A 57 12.20 -3.47 8.56
C SER A 57 10.95 -4.07 7.93
N LEU A 58 9.80 -3.81 8.54
CA LEU A 58 8.47 -4.16 8.03
C LEU A 58 8.26 -5.65 7.67
N GLY A 59 9.10 -6.54 8.22
CA GLY A 59 8.96 -7.99 8.01
C GLY A 59 9.38 -8.49 6.62
N GLN A 60 10.23 -7.76 5.91
CA GLN A 60 10.76 -8.19 4.62
C GLN A 60 11.47 -9.54 4.72
N MET A 61 11.03 -10.51 3.92
CA MET A 61 11.60 -11.87 3.88
C MET A 61 12.71 -11.95 2.84
N THR A 62 13.78 -11.19 3.02
CA THR A 62 14.89 -11.02 2.05
C THR A 62 15.41 -12.34 1.48
N SER A 63 15.58 -13.36 2.32
CA SER A 63 16.06 -14.69 1.90
C SER A 63 15.04 -15.49 1.08
N LEU A 64 13.78 -15.12 1.09
CA LEU A 64 12.72 -15.79 0.35
C LEU A 64 12.29 -15.02 -0.92
N THR A 65 12.79 -13.80 -1.13
CA THR A 65 12.38 -12.97 -2.28
C THR A 65 12.58 -13.68 -3.63
N PRO A 66 13.64 -14.48 -3.87
CA PRO A 66 13.75 -15.25 -5.11
C PRO A 66 12.62 -16.26 -5.30
N LEU A 67 12.20 -16.96 -4.25
CA LEU A 67 11.12 -17.95 -4.34
C LEU A 67 9.76 -17.28 -4.51
N ILE A 68 9.53 -16.18 -3.81
CA ILE A 68 8.30 -15.40 -3.88
C ILE A 68 8.15 -14.82 -5.28
N PHE A 69 9.21 -14.21 -5.81
CA PHE A 69 9.18 -13.61 -7.14
C PHE A 69 9.09 -14.65 -8.27
N ASP A 70 9.77 -15.79 -8.14
CA ASP A 70 9.62 -16.92 -9.07
C ASP A 70 8.16 -17.43 -9.12
N ARG A 71 7.49 -17.51 -7.96
CA ARG A 71 6.06 -17.88 -7.91
C ARG A 71 5.19 -16.82 -8.57
N PHE A 72 5.42 -15.54 -8.32
CA PHE A 72 4.71 -14.45 -9.01
C PHE A 72 4.89 -14.54 -10.54
N LEU A 73 6.10 -14.78 -11.03
CA LEU A 73 6.35 -14.93 -12.47
C LEU A 73 5.66 -16.16 -13.06
N LYS A 74 5.57 -17.27 -12.32
CA LYS A 74 4.78 -18.44 -12.74
C LYS A 74 3.29 -18.14 -12.83
N ASP A 75 2.74 -17.42 -11.86
CA ASP A 75 1.36 -16.96 -11.90
C ASP A 75 1.14 -15.99 -13.08
N ALA A 76 2.05 -15.06 -13.29
CA ALA A 76 2.01 -14.14 -14.42
C ALA A 76 2.08 -14.87 -15.78
N ALA A 77 2.95 -15.86 -15.91
CA ALA A 77 3.08 -16.67 -17.11
C ALA A 77 1.78 -17.43 -17.42
N ALA A 78 1.14 -17.98 -16.39
CA ALA A 78 -0.11 -18.75 -16.51
C ALA A 78 -1.36 -17.88 -16.69
N SER A 79 -1.30 -16.58 -16.42
CA SER A 79 -2.43 -15.66 -16.49
C SER A 79 -2.72 -15.20 -17.92
N ASP A 80 -3.87 -14.53 -18.10
CA ASP A 80 -4.23 -13.83 -19.34
C ASP A 80 -3.71 -12.39 -19.39
N ALA A 81 -2.81 -12.00 -18.50
CA ALA A 81 -2.24 -10.66 -18.49
C ALA A 81 -1.46 -10.36 -19.77
N ASP A 82 -1.62 -9.16 -20.29
CA ASP A 82 -0.90 -8.67 -21.47
C ASP A 82 0.51 -8.21 -21.09
N CYS A 83 0.68 -7.66 -19.87
CA CYS A 83 1.96 -7.17 -19.36
C CYS A 83 2.01 -7.18 -17.83
N VAL A 84 3.20 -6.92 -17.28
CA VAL A 84 3.49 -6.80 -15.85
C VAL A 84 4.00 -5.39 -15.56
N PHE A 85 3.53 -4.77 -14.48
CA PHE A 85 4.05 -3.52 -13.94
C PHE A 85 4.76 -3.79 -12.61
N ILE A 86 5.93 -3.17 -12.41
CA ILE A 86 6.66 -3.18 -11.13
C ILE A 86 6.89 -1.73 -10.70
N SER A 87 6.19 -1.28 -9.66
CA SER A 87 6.16 0.12 -9.26
C SER A 87 7.28 0.54 -8.30
N GLY A 88 8.49 0.02 -8.52
CA GLY A 88 9.71 0.44 -7.82
C GLY A 88 10.15 -0.54 -6.74
N ASP A 89 11.30 -0.23 -6.16
CA ASP A 89 12.03 -1.05 -5.19
C ASP A 89 12.16 -2.50 -5.66
N LEU A 90 12.75 -2.62 -6.88
CA LEU A 90 12.97 -3.90 -7.54
C LEU A 90 13.98 -4.73 -6.75
N THR A 91 15.05 -4.08 -6.30
CA THR A 91 16.13 -4.66 -5.50
C THR A 91 16.42 -3.76 -4.29
N ASP A 92 17.11 -4.33 -3.31
CA ASP A 92 17.38 -3.63 -2.06
C ASP A 92 18.83 -3.12 -1.97
N TYR A 93 19.74 -3.79 -2.67
CA TYR A 93 21.17 -3.56 -2.57
C TYR A 93 21.93 -3.74 -3.87
N GLY A 94 22.29 -2.66 -4.48
CA GLY A 94 23.45 -2.61 -5.33
C GLY A 94 23.31 -3.19 -6.74
N ASN A 95 24.43 -3.05 -7.48
CA ASN A 95 24.47 -3.27 -8.92
C ASN A 95 24.35 -4.73 -9.35
N ASP A 96 24.83 -5.68 -8.52
CA ASP A 96 24.86 -7.10 -8.88
C ASP A 96 23.46 -7.71 -8.82
N ASP A 97 22.67 -7.39 -7.79
CA ASP A 97 21.28 -7.81 -7.68
C ASP A 97 20.44 -7.23 -8.84
N ALA A 98 20.64 -5.96 -9.19
CA ALA A 98 19.92 -5.32 -10.29
C ALA A 98 20.19 -6.01 -11.64
N VAL A 99 21.44 -6.43 -11.90
CA VAL A 99 21.79 -7.15 -13.13
C VAL A 99 21.16 -8.55 -13.15
N SER A 100 21.24 -9.28 -12.05
CA SER A 100 20.64 -10.61 -11.92
C SER A 100 19.12 -10.54 -12.05
N PHE A 101 18.48 -9.55 -11.42
CA PHE A 101 17.04 -9.35 -11.52
C PHE A 101 16.60 -8.98 -12.95
N ALA A 102 17.34 -8.11 -13.65
CA ALA A 102 17.08 -7.80 -15.04
C ALA A 102 17.18 -9.03 -15.95
N GLN A 103 18.10 -9.97 -15.67
CA GLN A 103 18.19 -11.23 -16.41
C GLN A 103 16.96 -12.12 -16.20
N ILE A 104 16.43 -12.21 -14.97
CA ILE A 104 15.20 -12.94 -14.65
C ILE A 104 14.00 -12.36 -15.42
N LEU A 105 13.87 -11.03 -15.43
CA LEU A 105 12.80 -10.37 -16.17
C LEU A 105 12.94 -10.59 -17.70
N ALA A 106 14.16 -10.58 -18.22
CA ALA A 106 14.41 -10.85 -19.63
C ALA A 106 14.04 -12.28 -20.02
N GLU A 107 14.37 -13.27 -19.19
CA GLU A 107 13.97 -14.67 -19.40
C GLU A 107 12.45 -14.83 -19.36
N PHE A 108 11.77 -14.12 -18.47
CA PHE A 108 10.31 -14.11 -18.41
C PHE A 108 9.70 -13.55 -19.71
N GLU A 109 10.17 -12.41 -20.22
CA GLU A 109 9.68 -11.85 -21.49
C GLU A 109 9.98 -12.78 -22.67
N ASP A 110 11.19 -13.35 -22.75
CA ASP A 110 11.62 -14.25 -23.82
C ASP A 110 10.79 -15.55 -23.87
N THR A 111 10.37 -16.04 -22.71
CA THR A 111 9.62 -17.31 -22.62
C THR A 111 8.11 -17.13 -22.76
N THR A 112 7.57 -15.99 -22.34
CA THR A 112 6.11 -15.75 -22.31
C THR A 112 5.64 -14.81 -23.42
N GLY A 113 6.51 -13.95 -23.95
CA GLY A 113 6.16 -12.85 -24.85
C GLY A 113 5.39 -11.72 -24.17
N LYS A 114 5.27 -11.72 -22.84
CA LYS A 114 4.60 -10.66 -22.06
C LYS A 114 5.61 -9.59 -21.69
N GLN A 115 5.27 -8.33 -21.95
CA GLN A 115 6.13 -7.20 -21.62
C GLN A 115 6.15 -6.90 -20.11
N VAL A 116 7.28 -6.46 -19.63
CA VAL A 116 7.45 -5.94 -18.26
C VAL A 116 7.75 -4.44 -18.33
N PHE A 117 7.12 -3.65 -17.49
CA PHE A 117 7.38 -2.22 -17.35
C PHE A 117 7.80 -1.92 -15.91
N VAL A 118 8.89 -1.18 -15.74
CA VAL A 118 9.42 -0.86 -14.41
C VAL A 118 9.66 0.63 -14.23
N VAL A 119 9.61 1.09 -12.98
CA VAL A 119 10.10 2.40 -12.54
C VAL A 119 11.05 2.20 -11.36
N PRO A 120 12.01 3.12 -11.10
CA PRO A 120 12.85 3.01 -9.93
C PRO A 120 12.11 3.39 -8.65
N GLY A 121 12.37 2.68 -7.55
CA GLY A 121 12.11 3.11 -6.20
C GLY A 121 13.35 3.71 -5.53
N ASN A 122 13.23 4.12 -4.28
CA ASN A 122 14.31 4.76 -3.53
C ASN A 122 15.43 3.79 -3.12
N HIS A 123 15.18 2.47 -3.12
CA HIS A 123 16.20 1.45 -2.92
C HIS A 123 16.97 1.12 -4.21
N ASP A 124 16.40 1.38 -5.38
CA ASP A 124 17.03 1.10 -6.67
C ASP A 124 18.04 2.18 -7.09
N ILE A 125 17.84 3.44 -6.66
CA ILE A 125 18.65 4.58 -7.04
C ILE A 125 19.06 5.42 -5.84
N HIS A 126 20.31 5.86 -5.82
CA HIS A 126 20.90 6.61 -4.71
C HIS A 126 21.27 8.05 -5.14
N MET A 127 20.25 8.84 -5.49
CA MET A 127 20.41 10.20 -6.02
C MET A 127 21.11 11.17 -5.05
N SER A 128 21.13 10.86 -3.74
CA SER A 128 21.89 11.63 -2.75
C SER A 128 23.41 11.54 -2.95
N SER A 129 23.91 10.39 -3.44
CA SER A 129 25.33 10.16 -3.74
C SER A 129 25.68 10.40 -5.21
N ASP A 130 24.75 10.12 -6.12
CA ASP A 130 24.87 10.37 -7.57
C ASP A 130 23.53 10.87 -8.15
N PRO A 131 23.38 12.17 -8.45
CA PRO A 131 22.17 12.70 -9.06
C PRO A 131 21.79 12.05 -10.41
N ASN A 132 22.74 11.40 -11.07
CA ASN A 132 22.52 10.71 -12.34
C ASN A 132 22.31 9.19 -12.19
N ASP A 133 22.11 8.68 -10.98
CA ASP A 133 21.96 7.23 -10.75
C ASP A 133 20.73 6.64 -11.48
N HIS A 134 19.70 7.46 -11.77
CA HIS A 134 18.60 7.07 -12.64
C HIS A 134 19.03 6.63 -14.04
N LEU A 135 20.17 7.14 -14.57
CA LEU A 135 20.72 6.72 -15.87
C LEU A 135 21.35 5.33 -15.77
N ARG A 136 21.91 4.96 -14.59
CA ARG A 136 22.38 3.61 -14.32
C ARG A 136 21.20 2.65 -14.30
N PHE A 137 20.14 2.98 -13.57
CA PHE A 137 18.91 2.18 -13.53
C PHE A 137 18.35 1.96 -14.93
N ARG A 138 18.15 3.03 -15.71
CA ARG A 138 17.71 2.96 -17.10
C ARG A 138 18.61 2.06 -17.96
N ARG A 139 19.93 2.09 -17.77
CA ARG A 139 20.86 1.26 -18.54
C ARG A 139 20.73 -0.22 -18.20
N VAL A 140 20.52 -0.57 -16.94
CA VAL A 140 20.34 -1.96 -16.49
C VAL A 140 18.99 -2.51 -16.96
N TYR A 141 17.94 -1.72 -16.83
CA TYR A 141 16.56 -2.13 -17.09
C TYR A 141 16.00 -1.63 -18.43
N HIS A 142 16.85 -1.19 -19.40
CA HIS A 142 16.40 -0.52 -20.63
C HIS A 142 15.34 -1.30 -21.40
N ARG A 143 15.41 -2.62 -21.38
CA ARG A 143 14.49 -3.53 -22.05
C ARG A 143 13.05 -3.43 -21.50
N PHE A 144 12.89 -3.03 -20.24
CA PHE A 144 11.59 -3.09 -19.54
C PHE A 144 10.89 -1.74 -19.56
N GLY A 145 10.58 -1.28 -20.76
CA GLY A 145 9.80 -0.08 -21.04
C GLY A 145 10.55 1.01 -21.82
N TRP A 146 11.89 1.14 -21.71
CA TRP A 146 12.62 2.18 -22.47
C TRP A 146 12.84 1.79 -23.92
N ASP A 147 12.92 0.50 -24.26
CA ASP A 147 13.02 0.04 -25.66
C ASP A 147 11.69 0.27 -26.40
N GLU A 148 10.55 0.27 -25.70
CA GLU A 148 9.22 0.59 -26.23
C GLU A 148 8.84 2.06 -26.10
N ALA A 149 9.73 2.89 -25.54
CA ALA A 149 9.38 4.25 -25.18
C ALA A 149 9.11 5.13 -26.40
N LEU A 150 7.98 5.80 -26.38
CA LEU A 150 7.61 6.84 -27.37
C LEU A 150 8.28 8.18 -27.05
N ALA A 151 8.48 8.46 -25.79
CA ALA A 151 9.16 9.64 -25.28
C ALA A 151 9.84 9.31 -23.94
N ILE A 152 10.99 9.95 -23.70
CA ILE A 152 11.76 9.82 -22.47
C ILE A 152 12.06 11.23 -21.96
N ASP A 153 11.86 11.45 -20.65
CA ASP A 153 12.40 12.60 -19.95
C ASP A 153 13.86 12.30 -19.55
N GLU A 154 14.80 12.92 -20.22
CA GLU A 154 16.23 12.66 -20.00
C GLU A 154 16.70 13.11 -18.60
N ALA A 155 15.98 14.02 -17.95
CA ALA A 155 16.34 14.52 -16.62
C ALA A 155 16.01 13.54 -15.50
N THR A 156 15.00 12.69 -15.69
CA THR A 156 14.53 11.75 -14.66
C THR A 156 14.53 10.30 -15.12
N SER A 157 14.71 10.04 -16.41
CA SER A 157 14.47 8.76 -17.10
C SER A 157 13.00 8.30 -17.05
N SER A 158 12.05 9.16 -16.73
CA SER A 158 10.62 8.86 -16.92
C SER A 158 10.32 8.62 -18.41
N TYR A 159 9.35 7.77 -18.71
CA TYR A 159 9.04 7.40 -20.09
C TYR A 159 7.54 7.16 -20.32
N THR A 160 7.15 7.08 -21.60
CA THR A 160 5.81 6.66 -22.02
C THR A 160 5.91 5.51 -23.01
N ALA A 161 4.99 4.55 -22.91
CA ALA A 161 4.88 3.41 -23.84
C ALA A 161 3.43 3.12 -24.17
N ASP A 162 3.14 2.70 -25.42
CA ASP A 162 1.79 2.29 -25.80
C ASP A 162 1.48 0.89 -25.27
N LEU A 163 0.25 0.74 -24.78
CA LEU A 163 -0.29 -0.52 -24.29
C LEU A 163 -1.47 -0.95 -25.17
N LYS A 164 -1.90 -2.20 -25.03
CA LYS A 164 -3.09 -2.76 -25.67
C LYS A 164 -4.34 -1.92 -25.33
N GLY A 165 -5.40 -2.04 -26.10
CA GLY A 165 -6.72 -1.47 -25.83
C GLY A 165 -6.77 0.07 -25.89
N GLY A 166 -5.79 0.72 -26.53
CA GLY A 166 -5.75 2.17 -26.66
C GLY A 166 -5.29 2.88 -25.39
N TYR A 167 -4.55 2.18 -24.51
CA TYR A 167 -3.93 2.76 -23.33
C TYR A 167 -2.47 3.16 -23.62
N ARG A 168 -1.97 4.09 -22.82
CA ARG A 168 -0.57 4.53 -22.82
C ARG A 168 -0.09 4.70 -21.40
N LEU A 169 1.03 4.07 -21.07
CA LEU A 169 1.68 4.17 -19.77
C LEU A 169 2.46 5.49 -19.66
N LEU A 170 2.33 6.13 -18.50
CA LEU A 170 3.23 7.14 -17.98
C LEU A 170 4.03 6.49 -16.84
N ALA A 171 5.25 6.08 -17.11
CA ALA A 171 6.17 5.52 -16.12
C ALA A 171 7.07 6.63 -15.58
N LEU A 172 6.88 6.99 -14.32
CA LEU A 172 7.43 8.20 -13.73
C LEU A 172 8.45 7.88 -12.63
N ASN A 173 9.62 8.49 -12.71
CA ASN A 173 10.57 8.50 -11.61
C ASN A 173 10.19 9.62 -10.64
N SER A 174 9.66 9.25 -9.49
CA SER A 174 9.23 10.17 -8.44
C SER A 174 10.28 10.44 -7.37
N ASN A 175 11.48 9.84 -7.46
CA ASN A 175 12.48 9.89 -6.41
C ASN A 175 13.14 11.26 -6.28
N LYS A 176 13.37 11.69 -5.03
CA LYS A 176 14.23 12.79 -4.64
C LYS A 176 15.57 12.27 -4.10
N ALA A 177 16.52 13.20 -3.92
CA ALA A 177 17.83 12.89 -3.37
C ALA A 177 17.82 12.33 -1.94
N ASP A 178 16.82 12.67 -1.13
CA ASP A 178 16.65 12.19 0.24
C ASP A 178 15.85 10.88 0.35
N GLY A 179 15.45 10.30 -0.79
CA GLY A 179 14.65 9.08 -0.87
C GLY A 179 13.14 9.30 -0.80
N GLY A 180 12.66 10.52 -0.59
CA GLY A 180 11.24 10.85 -0.66
C GLY A 180 10.75 11.11 -2.08
N GLY A 181 9.48 11.50 -2.23
CA GLY A 181 8.80 11.66 -3.52
C GLY A 181 8.54 13.11 -3.94
N LEU A 182 8.79 13.42 -5.23
CA LEU A 182 8.46 14.72 -5.82
C LEU A 182 8.31 14.60 -7.35
N LEU A 183 7.26 15.15 -7.93
CA LEU A 183 7.22 15.46 -9.36
C LEU A 183 7.58 16.94 -9.56
N THR A 184 8.79 17.21 -10.07
CA THR A 184 9.27 18.59 -10.29
C THR A 184 8.44 19.33 -11.32
N ASP A 185 8.48 20.67 -11.32
CA ASP A 185 7.77 21.49 -12.33
C ASP A 185 8.21 21.15 -13.76
N SER A 186 9.49 20.81 -13.96
CA SER A 186 10.01 20.38 -15.28
C SER A 186 9.42 19.04 -15.70
N LEU A 187 9.32 18.07 -14.79
CA LEU A 187 8.70 16.78 -15.06
C LEU A 187 7.18 16.94 -15.29
N LEU A 188 6.50 17.78 -14.53
CA LEU A 188 5.07 18.09 -14.75
C LEU A 188 4.83 18.73 -16.11
N ALA A 189 5.72 19.62 -16.58
CA ALA A 189 5.64 20.19 -17.93
C ALA A 189 5.84 19.12 -19.02
N TRP A 190 6.78 18.19 -18.81
CA TRP A 190 6.99 17.06 -19.71
C TRP A 190 5.74 16.15 -19.72
N ILE A 191 5.18 15.82 -18.55
CA ILE A 191 3.93 15.03 -18.43
C ILE A 191 2.79 15.73 -19.21
N GLU A 192 2.61 17.05 -19.09
CA GLU A 192 1.57 17.77 -19.84
C GLU A 192 1.77 17.65 -21.36
N ALA A 193 2.99 17.66 -21.84
CA ALA A 193 3.28 17.42 -23.25
C ALA A 193 2.87 16.00 -23.67
N GLN A 194 3.16 14.98 -22.84
CA GLN A 194 2.76 13.59 -23.11
C GLN A 194 1.24 13.40 -23.03
N VAL A 195 0.55 14.09 -22.11
CA VAL A 195 -0.92 14.13 -22.04
C VAL A 195 -1.52 14.67 -23.35
N ASN A 196 -0.95 15.76 -23.87
CA ASN A 196 -1.41 16.35 -25.11
C ASN A 196 -1.17 15.42 -26.33
N ALA A 197 -0.02 14.74 -26.37
CA ALA A 197 0.31 13.74 -27.39
C ALA A 197 -0.68 12.55 -27.32
N ALA A 198 -0.88 11.97 -26.13
CA ALA A 198 -1.82 10.86 -25.93
C ALA A 198 -3.25 11.24 -26.36
N LYS A 199 -3.67 12.45 -26.03
CA LYS A 199 -4.98 12.96 -26.43
C LYS A 199 -5.11 13.12 -27.97
N ALA A 200 -4.05 13.59 -28.63
CA ALA A 200 -4.02 13.67 -30.10
C ALA A 200 -4.11 12.30 -30.76
N ASP A 201 -3.49 11.29 -30.14
CA ASP A 201 -3.49 9.89 -30.59
C ASP A 201 -4.75 9.10 -30.13
N GLY A 202 -5.67 9.71 -29.39
CA GLY A 202 -6.87 9.06 -28.85
C GLY A 202 -6.58 8.03 -27.76
N LYS A 203 -5.44 8.15 -27.08
CA LYS A 203 -5.01 7.21 -26.03
C LYS A 203 -5.49 7.63 -24.64
N LYS A 204 -5.71 6.63 -23.79
CA LYS A 204 -6.05 6.76 -22.36
C LYS A 204 -4.78 6.56 -21.54
N LEU A 205 -4.52 7.46 -20.58
CA LEU A 205 -3.29 7.43 -19.80
C LEU A 205 -3.48 6.66 -18.48
N VAL A 206 -2.56 5.74 -18.21
CA VAL A 206 -2.37 5.06 -16.93
C VAL A 206 -0.99 5.46 -16.41
N ALA A 207 -0.87 5.83 -15.15
CA ALA A 207 0.41 6.19 -14.55
C ALA A 207 0.96 5.07 -13.64
N MET A 208 2.27 5.01 -13.52
CA MET A 208 3.00 4.18 -12.56
C MET A 208 4.16 5.00 -12.01
N MET A 209 4.35 4.99 -10.71
CA MET A 209 5.50 5.57 -10.01
C MET A 209 5.67 4.89 -8.66
N HIS A 210 6.76 5.14 -7.95
CA HIS A 210 7.02 4.48 -6.69
C HIS A 210 6.29 5.12 -5.50
N HIS A 211 6.47 6.42 -5.29
CA HIS A 211 5.87 7.14 -4.16
C HIS A 211 4.38 7.38 -4.38
N GLN A 212 3.62 7.37 -3.28
CA GLN A 212 2.17 7.61 -3.29
C GLN A 212 1.81 8.96 -3.91
N LEU A 213 0.78 8.93 -4.76
CA LEU A 213 0.23 10.14 -5.40
C LEU A 213 -0.52 11.03 -4.40
N MET A 214 -1.15 10.43 -3.39
CA MET A 214 -1.95 11.13 -2.37
C MET A 214 -1.87 10.41 -1.03
N GLU A 215 -2.36 11.05 0.03
CA GLU A 215 -2.43 10.43 1.36
C GLU A 215 -3.43 9.26 1.36
N HIS A 216 -2.97 8.11 1.79
CA HIS A 216 -3.78 6.90 2.03
C HIS A 216 -4.27 6.86 3.46
N ILE A 217 -3.44 7.26 4.41
CA ILE A 217 -3.79 7.39 5.83
C ILE A 217 -4.07 8.86 6.16
N THR A 218 -5.02 9.11 7.05
CA THR A 218 -5.33 10.48 7.49
C THR A 218 -4.11 11.15 8.11
N LEU A 219 -3.71 12.31 7.59
CA LEU A 219 -2.54 13.09 8.03
C LEU A 219 -1.18 12.43 7.76
N GLU A 220 -1.11 11.53 6.82
CA GLU A 220 0.12 10.83 6.44
C GLU A 220 1.29 11.79 6.17
N GLN A 221 1.10 12.79 5.32
CA GLN A 221 2.10 13.86 5.06
C GLN A 221 2.59 14.55 6.33
N THR A 222 1.80 14.53 7.39
CA THR A 222 2.12 15.20 8.66
C THR A 222 2.86 14.28 9.62
N ILE A 223 2.48 12.99 9.62
CA ILE A 223 3.03 11.96 10.52
C ILE A 223 4.36 11.46 9.96
N ASP A 224 4.35 11.09 8.70
CA ASP A 224 5.52 10.66 7.95
C ASP A 224 5.35 10.97 6.46
N GLY A 225 5.72 12.20 6.07
CA GLY A 225 5.60 12.67 4.69
C GLY A 225 6.59 12.02 3.72
N PHE A 226 7.38 11.04 4.16
CA PHE A 226 8.36 10.37 3.34
C PHE A 226 7.72 9.49 2.25
N TYR A 227 6.54 8.95 2.53
CA TYR A 227 5.86 8.01 1.64
C TYR A 227 5.08 8.68 0.50
N VAL A 228 4.57 9.89 0.71
CA VAL A 228 3.72 10.59 -0.25
C VAL A 228 4.48 11.72 -0.95
N LEU A 229 4.14 12.04 -2.19
CA LEU A 229 4.75 13.15 -2.91
C LEU A 229 4.67 14.46 -2.12
N ASP A 230 5.78 15.20 -2.02
CA ASP A 230 5.81 16.51 -1.34
C ASP A 230 4.75 17.49 -1.87
N ASN A 231 4.51 17.45 -3.18
CA ASN A 231 3.58 18.33 -3.88
C ASN A 231 2.27 17.63 -4.29
N TYR A 232 1.88 16.56 -3.59
CA TYR A 232 0.74 15.70 -3.96
C TYR A 232 -0.56 16.46 -4.24
N LYS A 233 -0.87 17.51 -3.46
CA LYS A 233 -2.12 18.28 -3.63
C LYS A 233 -2.24 18.94 -4.99
N ASP A 234 -1.12 19.43 -5.53
CA ASP A 234 -1.10 20.07 -6.83
C ASP A 234 -0.99 19.05 -7.97
N VAL A 235 -0.26 17.96 -7.74
CA VAL A 235 -0.19 16.82 -8.69
C VAL A 235 -1.58 16.19 -8.85
N CYS A 236 -2.31 15.91 -7.77
CA CYS A 236 -3.69 15.40 -7.84
C CYS A 236 -4.61 16.28 -8.67
N LYS A 237 -4.55 17.61 -8.49
CA LYS A 237 -5.34 18.58 -9.30
C LYS A 237 -4.99 18.48 -10.78
N GLN A 238 -3.68 18.37 -11.11
CA GLN A 238 -3.21 18.26 -12.48
C GLN A 238 -3.63 16.92 -13.10
N PHE A 239 -3.43 15.80 -12.42
CA PHE A 239 -3.83 14.48 -12.91
C PHE A 239 -5.34 14.39 -13.13
N ALA A 240 -6.15 14.94 -12.20
CA ALA A 240 -7.60 15.02 -12.37
C ALA A 240 -8.00 15.91 -13.57
N LYS A 241 -7.28 17.01 -13.83
CA LYS A 241 -7.47 17.88 -14.99
C LYS A 241 -7.11 17.17 -16.29
N TRP A 242 -6.04 16.37 -16.27
CA TRP A 242 -5.51 15.63 -17.42
C TRP A 242 -6.23 14.31 -17.67
N ASN A 243 -7.12 13.89 -16.77
CA ASN A 243 -7.86 12.62 -16.82
C ASN A 243 -6.93 11.38 -16.75
N ILE A 244 -5.84 11.48 -15.97
CA ILE A 244 -5.02 10.33 -15.59
C ILE A 244 -5.73 9.69 -14.41
N ARG A 245 -6.52 8.63 -14.67
CA ARG A 245 -7.48 8.13 -13.68
C ARG A 245 -6.90 7.18 -12.66
N VAL A 246 -5.92 6.40 -13.05
CA VAL A 246 -5.29 5.40 -12.18
C VAL A 246 -3.79 5.61 -12.20
N THR A 247 -3.22 5.64 -11.01
CA THR A 247 -1.79 5.61 -10.77
C THR A 247 -1.48 4.41 -9.90
N PHE A 248 -0.54 3.58 -10.30
CA PHE A 248 -0.03 2.49 -9.48
C PHE A 248 1.21 2.96 -8.72
N THR A 249 1.22 2.73 -7.41
CA THR A 249 2.29 3.13 -6.50
C THR A 249 2.69 1.98 -5.56
N GLY A 250 3.74 2.17 -4.78
CA GLY A 250 4.26 1.24 -3.77
C GLY A 250 4.78 1.99 -2.55
N HIS A 251 6.02 1.67 -2.13
CA HIS A 251 6.82 2.38 -1.14
C HIS A 251 6.36 2.21 0.32
N MET A 252 5.08 2.36 0.62
CA MET A 252 4.57 2.22 1.98
C MET A 252 4.30 0.76 2.38
N HIS A 253 4.41 -0.17 1.43
CA HIS A 253 4.17 -1.60 1.64
C HIS A 253 2.75 -1.96 2.10
N ILE A 254 1.77 -1.11 1.83
CA ILE A 254 0.35 -1.34 2.15
C ILE A 254 -0.47 -1.64 0.90
N GLY A 255 -1.60 -2.31 1.09
CA GLY A 255 -2.57 -2.52 0.03
C GLY A 255 -3.77 -1.61 0.18
N ASP A 256 -3.68 -0.38 -0.29
CA ASP A 256 -4.72 0.64 -0.10
C ASP A 256 -5.04 1.36 -1.42
N ILE A 257 -6.26 1.83 -1.59
CA ILE A 257 -6.69 2.60 -2.76
C ILE A 257 -7.32 3.92 -2.33
N ALA A 258 -6.60 5.00 -2.53
CA ALA A 258 -7.09 6.34 -2.25
C ALA A 258 -7.76 7.00 -3.47
N ALA A 259 -8.70 7.89 -3.25
CA ALA A 259 -9.41 8.62 -4.28
C ALA A 259 -9.38 10.14 -4.07
N TYR A 260 -9.16 10.88 -5.16
CA TYR A 260 -9.26 12.34 -5.17
C TYR A 260 -10.34 12.79 -6.16
N ASP A 261 -11.34 13.51 -5.65
CA ASP A 261 -12.46 14.06 -6.43
C ASP A 261 -12.13 15.45 -6.98
N GLY A 262 -11.45 15.50 -8.12
CA GLY A 262 -11.13 16.74 -8.85
C GLY A 262 -12.08 17.05 -10.00
N LYS A 263 -11.54 17.47 -11.14
CA LYS A 263 -12.30 17.62 -12.39
C LYS A 263 -12.83 16.28 -12.88
N THR A 264 -12.02 15.23 -12.75
CA THR A 264 -12.41 13.84 -12.80
C THR A 264 -11.96 13.17 -11.50
N THR A 265 -12.60 12.09 -11.07
CA THR A 265 -12.10 11.28 -9.97
C THR A 265 -10.86 10.52 -10.44
N ILE A 266 -9.79 10.59 -9.66
CA ILE A 266 -8.56 9.82 -9.86
C ILE A 266 -8.31 8.93 -8.66
N TYR A 267 -7.57 7.85 -8.89
CA TYR A 267 -7.29 6.82 -7.92
C TYR A 267 -5.79 6.55 -7.84
N ASP A 268 -5.28 6.49 -6.64
CA ASP A 268 -3.96 5.99 -6.33
C ASP A 268 -4.11 4.56 -5.82
N VAL A 269 -3.51 3.61 -6.51
CA VAL A 269 -3.56 2.18 -6.18
C VAL A 269 -2.22 1.81 -5.59
N ASN A 270 -2.09 1.97 -4.27
CA ASN A 270 -0.91 1.50 -3.57
C ASN A 270 -0.88 -0.02 -3.57
N THR A 271 0.25 -0.57 -4.00
CA THR A 271 0.42 -2.00 -4.18
C THR A 271 1.30 -2.55 -3.07
N TYR A 272 0.91 -3.69 -2.52
CA TYR A 272 1.63 -4.40 -1.47
C TYR A 272 3.11 -4.58 -1.81
N ALA A 273 3.98 -4.59 -0.80
CA ALA A 273 5.31 -5.12 -0.97
C ALA A 273 5.23 -6.65 -1.17
N LEU A 274 5.70 -7.12 -2.32
CA LEU A 274 5.68 -8.56 -2.62
C LEU A 274 6.59 -9.36 -1.67
N SER A 275 7.61 -8.71 -1.12
CA SER A 275 8.59 -9.29 -0.18
C SER A 275 8.07 -9.46 1.24
N CYS A 276 6.87 -8.97 1.55
CA CYS A 276 6.29 -8.91 2.90
C CYS A 276 4.91 -9.56 2.97
N TYR A 277 4.37 -9.70 4.19
CA TYR A 277 2.95 -9.93 4.39
C TYR A 277 2.13 -8.83 3.69
N PRO A 278 1.03 -9.11 3.00
CA PRO A 278 0.35 -10.41 2.87
C PRO A 278 0.71 -11.20 1.61
N LEU A 279 1.86 -10.99 0.98
CA LEU A 279 2.32 -11.66 -0.25
C LEU A 279 1.32 -11.52 -1.40
N ARG A 280 0.88 -10.29 -1.65
CA ARG A 280 -0.15 -9.99 -2.65
C ARG A 280 0.39 -9.16 -3.81
N TYR A 281 -0.28 -9.30 -4.94
CA TYR A 281 -0.14 -8.45 -6.13
C TYR A 281 -1.52 -8.12 -6.70
N ARG A 282 -1.61 -7.16 -7.62
CA ARG A 282 -2.87 -6.73 -8.25
C ARG A 282 -3.04 -7.40 -9.61
N ASP A 283 -4.26 -7.88 -9.90
CA ASP A 283 -4.73 -8.32 -11.21
C ASP A 283 -5.75 -7.30 -11.70
N VAL A 284 -5.37 -6.52 -12.72
CA VAL A 284 -6.13 -5.34 -13.14
C VAL A 284 -6.61 -5.51 -14.58
N THR A 285 -7.90 -5.32 -14.79
CA THR A 285 -8.50 -5.33 -16.13
C THR A 285 -9.08 -3.98 -16.47
N PHE A 286 -8.56 -3.36 -17.51
CA PHE A 286 -9.03 -2.09 -18.03
C PHE A 286 -10.00 -2.31 -19.18
N ARG A 287 -11.23 -1.82 -19.02
CA ARG A 287 -12.25 -1.67 -20.07
C ARG A 287 -12.64 -0.20 -20.18
N ASP A 288 -13.32 0.16 -21.28
CA ASP A 288 -13.73 1.55 -21.48
C ASP A 288 -14.64 2.08 -20.39
N ASP A 289 -15.57 1.27 -19.91
CA ASP A 289 -16.58 1.61 -18.92
C ASP A 289 -16.20 1.28 -17.48
N ALA A 290 -15.24 0.36 -17.28
CA ALA A 290 -14.89 -0.14 -15.98
C ALA A 290 -13.39 -0.52 -15.88
N ILE A 291 -12.81 -0.31 -14.69
CA ILE A 291 -11.48 -0.81 -14.33
C ILE A 291 -11.69 -1.73 -13.13
N THR A 292 -11.45 -3.03 -13.33
CA THR A 292 -11.57 -4.03 -12.26
C THR A 292 -10.20 -4.29 -11.67
N ILE A 293 -10.09 -4.19 -10.35
CA ILE A 293 -8.88 -4.46 -9.58
C ILE A 293 -9.20 -5.63 -8.66
N GLN A 294 -8.33 -6.64 -8.66
CA GLN A 294 -8.41 -7.80 -7.77
C GLN A 294 -7.05 -8.02 -7.11
N SER A 295 -7.05 -8.31 -5.81
CA SER A 295 -5.85 -8.73 -5.12
C SER A 295 -5.68 -10.23 -5.20
N ARG A 296 -4.50 -10.67 -5.60
CA ARG A 296 -4.10 -12.08 -5.66
C ARG A 296 -3.06 -12.37 -4.60
N THR A 297 -3.16 -13.49 -3.95
CA THR A 297 -2.25 -13.89 -2.88
C THR A 297 -1.38 -15.06 -3.34
N ILE A 298 -0.08 -14.99 -3.04
CA ILE A 298 0.83 -16.14 -3.17
C ILE A 298 0.57 -17.04 -1.98
N ASP A 299 -0.11 -18.16 -2.23
CA ASP A 299 -0.61 -19.09 -1.22
C ASP A 299 0.26 -20.34 -1.03
N SER A 300 1.28 -20.52 -1.87
CA SER A 300 2.19 -21.66 -1.82
C SER A 300 3.55 -21.31 -2.42
N LEU A 301 4.63 -21.83 -1.83
CA LEU A 301 6.00 -21.67 -2.31
C LEU A 301 6.68 -23.04 -2.47
N ASP A 302 7.47 -23.18 -3.54
CA ASP A 302 8.33 -24.35 -3.72
C ASP A 302 9.60 -24.17 -2.91
N THR A 303 9.69 -24.87 -1.79
CA THR A 303 10.82 -24.81 -0.86
C THR A 303 11.96 -25.79 -1.19
N ALA A 304 11.90 -26.50 -2.33
CA ALA A 304 12.95 -27.46 -2.71
C ALA A 304 14.33 -26.80 -2.85
N ASN A 305 14.34 -25.55 -3.35
CA ASN A 305 15.55 -24.75 -3.56
C ASN A 305 15.70 -23.62 -2.53
N ILE A 306 15.04 -23.71 -1.39
CA ILE A 306 15.20 -22.73 -0.32
C ILE A 306 16.64 -22.68 0.16
N VAL A 307 17.14 -21.48 0.42
CA VAL A 307 18.50 -21.28 0.93
C VAL A 307 18.75 -22.06 2.22
N PRO A 308 20.00 -22.50 2.47
CA PRO A 308 20.36 -23.15 3.73
C PRO A 308 20.04 -22.27 4.94
N GLY A 309 19.81 -22.88 6.10
CA GLY A 309 19.52 -22.16 7.35
C GLY A 309 18.09 -22.35 7.86
N TYR A 310 17.16 -22.74 7.01
CA TYR A 310 15.79 -23.09 7.42
C TYR A 310 15.72 -24.54 7.92
N SER A 311 15.10 -24.72 9.09
CA SER A 311 14.76 -26.06 9.60
C SER A 311 13.69 -26.73 8.73
N ASP A 312 13.58 -28.06 8.80
CA ASP A 312 12.54 -28.78 8.05
C ASP A 312 11.12 -28.35 8.45
N ALA A 313 10.92 -27.97 9.72
CA ALA A 313 9.64 -27.43 10.20
C ALA A 313 9.33 -26.06 9.57
N GLN A 314 10.29 -25.15 9.48
CA GLN A 314 10.12 -23.86 8.80
C GLN A 314 9.87 -24.05 7.30
N LYS A 315 10.60 -24.94 6.63
CA LYS A 315 10.38 -25.25 5.21
C LYS A 315 8.97 -25.80 4.98
N ALA A 316 8.50 -26.69 5.83
CA ALA A 316 7.15 -27.23 5.75
C ALA A 316 6.08 -26.15 5.98
N MET A 317 6.30 -25.24 6.93
CA MET A 317 5.41 -24.10 7.19
C MET A 317 5.39 -23.15 6.01
N ILE A 318 6.54 -22.72 5.50
CA ILE A 318 6.66 -21.82 4.34
C ILE A 318 5.99 -22.42 3.10
N ALA A 319 6.13 -23.74 2.88
CA ALA A 319 5.52 -24.41 1.74
C ALA A 319 3.98 -24.49 1.86
N ALA A 320 3.47 -24.74 3.07
CA ALA A 320 2.06 -24.98 3.32
C ALA A 320 1.26 -23.68 3.55
N ASP A 321 1.86 -22.70 4.22
CA ASP A 321 1.24 -21.41 4.57
C ASP A 321 2.29 -20.29 4.56
N PRO A 322 2.74 -19.86 3.38
CA PRO A 322 3.71 -18.76 3.27
C PRO A 322 3.17 -17.44 3.82
N VAL A 323 1.84 -17.21 3.75
CA VAL A 323 1.19 -16.01 4.26
C VAL A 323 1.22 -15.97 5.79
N GLY A 324 0.91 -17.09 6.45
CA GLY A 324 1.03 -17.19 7.91
C GLY A 324 2.47 -17.05 8.39
N TYR A 325 3.44 -17.59 7.63
CA TYR A 325 4.85 -17.38 7.92
C TYR A 325 5.25 -15.92 7.78
N ALA A 326 4.83 -15.24 6.69
CA ALA A 326 5.06 -13.83 6.46
C ALA A 326 4.43 -12.94 7.55
N TYR A 327 3.22 -13.30 8.01
CA TYR A 327 2.55 -12.63 9.13
C TYR A 327 3.38 -12.70 10.41
N GLY A 328 3.91 -13.89 10.74
CA GLY A 328 4.81 -14.06 11.89
C GLY A 328 6.08 -13.23 11.76
N CYS A 329 6.72 -13.21 10.58
CA CYS A 329 7.89 -12.37 10.32
C CYS A 329 7.58 -10.87 10.51
N GLN A 330 6.42 -10.42 10.06
CA GLN A 330 5.99 -9.04 10.21
C GLN A 330 5.73 -8.69 11.69
N GLN A 331 5.04 -9.57 12.44
CA GLN A 331 4.80 -9.36 13.87
C GLN A 331 6.11 -9.25 14.64
N ASP A 332 7.04 -10.19 14.44
CA ASP A 332 8.34 -10.19 15.10
C ASP A 332 9.13 -8.91 14.77
N SER A 333 9.14 -8.51 13.51
CA SER A 333 9.81 -7.31 13.02
C SER A 333 9.23 -6.04 13.65
N LEU A 334 7.91 -5.91 13.65
CA LEU A 334 7.23 -4.74 14.22
C LEU A 334 7.47 -4.63 15.73
N ILE A 335 7.39 -5.73 16.47
CA ILE A 335 7.70 -5.74 17.91
C ILE A 335 9.16 -5.29 18.12
N GLU A 336 10.11 -5.85 17.35
CA GLU A 336 11.52 -5.49 17.45
C GLU A 336 11.76 -4.01 17.07
N GLU A 337 11.13 -3.50 16.02
CA GLU A 337 11.26 -2.12 15.57
C GLU A 337 10.58 -1.14 16.52
N TYR A 338 9.38 -1.43 17.01
CA TYR A 338 8.74 -0.58 18.01
C TYR A 338 9.58 -0.48 19.26
N VAL A 339 10.09 -1.61 19.78
CA VAL A 339 10.98 -1.60 20.94
C VAL A 339 12.26 -0.81 20.63
N ARG A 340 12.86 -0.97 19.47
CA ARG A 340 14.07 -0.22 19.05
C ARG A 340 13.75 1.21 18.63
N GLY A 341 12.68 1.43 17.87
CA GLY A 341 12.30 2.74 17.33
C GLY A 341 11.82 3.71 18.41
N PHE A 342 11.15 3.21 19.45
CA PHE A 342 10.83 4.01 20.62
C PHE A 342 12.08 4.30 21.50
N VAL A 343 13.13 3.53 21.31
CA VAL A 343 14.47 3.80 21.88
C VAL A 343 15.25 4.79 20.99
N ASP A 344 14.97 4.86 19.69
CA ASP A 344 15.50 5.92 18.81
C ASP A 344 14.73 7.23 19.03
N ALA A 345 15.24 7.88 19.98
CA ALA A 345 14.69 9.08 20.53
C ALA A 345 14.54 10.25 19.60
N ASP A 346 15.39 10.37 18.61
CA ASP A 346 15.45 11.54 17.74
C ASP A 346 14.28 11.49 16.75
N LYS A 347 13.99 10.34 16.16
CA LYS A 347 12.83 10.14 15.28
C LYS A 347 11.49 10.39 15.98
N LEU A 348 11.31 9.86 17.21
CA LEU A 348 10.07 10.06 17.97
C LEU A 348 9.89 11.53 18.39
N THR A 349 10.98 12.18 18.82
CA THR A 349 10.91 13.59 19.23
C THR A 349 10.67 14.52 18.05
N ASP A 350 11.24 14.24 16.90
CA ASP A 350 11.00 14.98 15.65
C ASP A 350 9.56 14.83 15.18
N ALA A 351 9.03 13.61 15.14
CA ALA A 351 7.64 13.32 14.76
C ALA A 351 6.64 14.04 15.69
N LEU A 352 6.92 14.09 16.99
CA LEU A 352 6.09 14.80 17.97
C LEU A 352 6.40 16.31 18.05
N GLY A 353 7.45 16.78 17.37
CA GLY A 353 7.90 18.17 17.41
C GLY A 353 8.38 18.59 18.80
N LEU A 354 9.01 17.68 19.53
CA LEU A 354 9.60 17.90 20.85
C LEU A 354 11.10 18.15 20.72
N GLU A 355 11.64 18.99 21.60
CA GLU A 355 13.09 19.14 21.75
C GLU A 355 13.70 17.82 22.27
N ALA A 356 14.72 17.30 21.58
CA ALA A 356 15.32 15.97 21.82
C ALA A 356 15.78 15.78 23.29
N ASP A 357 16.27 16.85 23.93
CA ASP A 357 16.74 16.86 25.31
C ASP A 357 15.68 17.24 26.35
N SER A 358 14.43 17.49 25.93
CA SER A 358 13.35 17.86 26.83
C SER A 358 13.03 16.73 27.82
N VAL A 359 12.53 17.11 29.01
CA VAL A 359 12.09 16.15 30.03
C VAL A 359 11.00 15.23 29.47
N GLY A 360 10.13 15.78 28.62
CA GLY A 360 9.06 15.03 27.97
C GLY A 360 9.58 13.97 27.00
N ALA A 361 10.53 14.34 26.15
CA ALA A 361 11.18 13.41 25.23
C ALA A 361 11.85 12.25 25.97
N LYS A 362 12.65 12.57 26.99
CA LYS A 362 13.33 11.57 27.84
C LYS A 362 12.36 10.66 28.61
N ALA A 363 11.21 11.18 29.02
CA ALA A 363 10.17 10.38 29.66
C ALA A 363 9.47 9.44 28.68
N LEU A 364 9.13 9.91 27.47
CA LEU A 364 8.55 9.09 26.41
C LEU A 364 9.46 7.92 26.05
N LYS A 365 10.74 8.17 25.86
CA LYS A 365 11.76 7.13 25.57
C LYS A 365 11.83 6.01 26.59
N ARG A 366 11.59 6.34 27.84
CA ARG A 366 11.64 5.37 28.94
C ARG A 366 10.34 4.59 29.10
N ILE A 367 9.21 5.28 28.95
CA ILE A 367 7.89 4.72 29.30
C ILE A 367 7.32 3.88 28.17
N LEU A 368 7.49 4.28 26.91
CA LEU A 368 6.85 3.58 25.79
C LEU A 368 7.33 2.13 25.62
N PRO A 369 8.65 1.82 25.63
CA PRO A 369 9.10 0.44 25.51
C PRO A 369 8.61 -0.47 26.64
N GLU A 370 8.51 0.07 27.86
CA GLU A 370 8.03 -0.69 29.02
C GLU A 370 6.52 -0.97 28.89
N ASN A 371 5.73 -0.04 28.36
CA ASN A 371 4.27 -0.17 28.26
C ASN A 371 3.80 -1.07 27.11
N ILE A 372 4.52 -1.15 26.01
CA ILE A 372 4.10 -2.03 24.90
C ILE A 372 4.26 -3.52 25.21
N LEU A 373 5.08 -3.86 26.20
CA LEU A 373 5.28 -5.24 26.65
C LEU A 373 4.36 -5.62 27.83
N ILE A 374 3.46 -4.72 28.26
CA ILE A 374 2.49 -5.04 29.31
C ILE A 374 1.55 -6.15 28.80
N PRO A 375 1.35 -7.24 29.58
CA PRO A 375 0.36 -8.26 29.25
C PRO A 375 -1.05 -7.70 29.22
N LEU A 376 -1.86 -8.14 28.27
CA LEU A 376 -3.26 -7.74 28.22
C LEU A 376 -4.04 -8.36 29.36
N TYR A 377 -3.79 -9.64 29.68
CA TYR A 377 -4.51 -10.42 30.69
C TYR A 377 -3.54 -11.16 31.62
N GLY A 378 -4.06 -11.74 32.69
CA GLY A 378 -3.32 -12.59 33.61
C GLY A 378 -3.22 -12.01 35.03
N GLU A 379 -2.21 -12.47 35.78
CA GLU A 379 -1.94 -12.02 37.14
C GLU A 379 -0.93 -10.87 37.14
N GLY A 380 -1.09 -9.92 38.05
CA GLY A 380 -0.16 -8.81 38.24
C GLY A 380 -0.62 -7.53 37.56
N GLU A 381 0.34 -6.76 37.03
CA GLU A 381 0.08 -5.50 36.32
C GLU A 381 -0.25 -5.79 34.87
N THR A 382 -1.54 -5.77 34.53
CA THR A 382 -2.06 -6.05 33.19
C THR A 382 -3.00 -4.94 32.74
N VAL A 383 -3.22 -4.83 31.43
CA VAL A 383 -4.18 -3.87 30.87
C VAL A 383 -5.60 -4.13 31.36
N ASP A 384 -6.01 -5.41 31.49
CA ASP A 384 -7.30 -5.81 32.04
C ASP A 384 -7.46 -5.40 33.51
N ALA A 385 -6.41 -5.54 34.33
CA ALA A 385 -6.43 -5.05 35.70
C ALA A 385 -6.60 -3.52 35.78
N MET A 386 -5.97 -2.77 34.87
CA MET A 386 -6.17 -1.32 34.75
C MET A 386 -7.59 -0.97 34.31
N ALA A 387 -8.15 -1.71 33.32
CA ALA A 387 -9.51 -1.53 32.86
C ALA A 387 -10.53 -1.77 33.98
N LYS A 388 -10.36 -2.85 34.76
CA LYS A 388 -11.20 -3.16 35.92
C LYS A 388 -11.13 -2.07 37.01
N ALA A 389 -9.94 -1.48 37.23
CA ALA A 389 -9.81 -0.35 38.14
C ALA A 389 -10.56 0.91 37.66
N LEU A 390 -10.82 1.03 36.34
CA LEU A 390 -11.64 2.07 35.73
C LEU A 390 -13.12 1.69 35.59
N GLY A 391 -13.52 0.48 36.02
CA GLY A 391 -14.91 0.02 36.11
C GLY A 391 -15.42 -0.68 34.83
N TYR A 392 -14.54 -1.27 34.00
CA TYR A 392 -14.95 -2.05 32.85
C TYR A 392 -14.02 -3.26 32.65
N ASP A 393 -14.51 -4.25 31.89
CA ASP A 393 -13.72 -5.43 31.50
C ASP A 393 -13.14 -5.21 30.10
N LEU A 394 -11.88 -5.67 29.92
CA LEU A 394 -11.29 -5.72 28.59
C LEU A 394 -11.94 -6.85 27.77
N PRO A 395 -12.27 -6.66 26.48
CA PRO A 395 -12.77 -7.76 25.64
C PRO A 395 -11.78 -8.93 25.59
N GLU A 396 -12.27 -10.17 25.62
CA GLU A 396 -11.42 -11.37 25.48
C GLU A 396 -10.74 -11.41 24.12
N SER A 397 -9.46 -11.80 24.08
CA SER A 397 -8.70 -11.99 22.86
C SER A 397 -7.53 -12.94 23.07
N ASP A 398 -6.95 -13.43 21.98
CA ASP A 398 -5.75 -14.28 21.96
C ASP A 398 -4.44 -13.48 21.96
N TYR A 399 -4.49 -12.14 21.91
CA TYR A 399 -3.29 -11.31 21.99
C TYR A 399 -2.72 -11.31 23.41
N GLU A 400 -1.40 -11.53 23.53
CA GLU A 400 -0.74 -11.64 24.83
C GLU A 400 -0.37 -10.27 25.40
N THR A 401 0.16 -9.37 24.56
CA THR A 401 0.68 -8.08 24.97
C THR A 401 0.10 -6.92 24.15
N VAL A 402 0.36 -5.70 24.59
CA VAL A 402 0.05 -4.49 23.81
C VAL A 402 0.83 -4.47 22.48
N ALA A 403 2.05 -5.00 22.45
CA ALA A 403 2.85 -5.09 21.22
C ALA A 403 2.18 -5.99 20.17
N ASP A 404 1.63 -7.14 20.59
CA ASP A 404 0.90 -8.04 19.67
C ASP A 404 -0.34 -7.36 19.10
N LEU A 405 -1.05 -6.59 19.91
CA LEU A 405 -2.21 -5.84 19.47
C LEU A 405 -1.83 -4.74 18.46
N ILE A 406 -0.73 -4.02 18.67
CA ILE A 406 -0.20 -3.02 17.73
C ILE A 406 0.21 -3.71 16.42
N ALA A 407 0.90 -4.84 16.49
CA ALA A 407 1.32 -5.60 15.32
C ALA A 407 0.12 -6.12 14.51
N ALA A 408 -0.94 -6.58 15.17
CA ALA A 408 -2.18 -6.99 14.52
C ALA A 408 -2.88 -5.81 13.81
N PHE A 409 -2.84 -4.63 14.41
CA PHE A 409 -3.34 -3.40 13.80
C PHE A 409 -2.59 -3.04 12.53
N TRP A 410 -1.27 -3.06 12.58
CA TRP A 410 -0.43 -2.80 11.42
C TRP A 410 -0.68 -3.83 10.31
N ALA A 411 -0.79 -5.11 10.66
CA ALA A 411 -1.08 -6.16 9.70
C ALA A 411 -2.43 -5.97 9.00
N ALA A 412 -3.44 -5.46 9.70
CA ALA A 412 -4.73 -5.13 9.10
C ALA A 412 -4.60 -3.98 8.08
N LEU A 413 -3.88 -2.91 8.43
CA LEU A 413 -3.59 -1.79 7.54
C LEU A 413 -2.84 -2.26 6.27
N VAL A 414 -1.80 -3.08 6.44
CA VAL A 414 -1.00 -3.61 5.32
C VAL A 414 -1.85 -4.47 4.38
N ARG A 415 -2.82 -5.22 4.92
CA ARG A 415 -3.70 -6.09 4.14
C ARG A 415 -4.77 -5.35 3.36
N GLY A 416 -5.11 -4.13 3.76
CA GLY A 416 -6.20 -3.34 3.21
C GLY A 416 -7.61 -3.74 3.66
N ASP A 417 -8.60 -2.90 3.39
CA ASP A 417 -10.00 -3.02 3.83
C ASP A 417 -10.11 -3.10 5.37
N GLU A 418 -9.26 -2.37 6.09
CA GLU A 418 -9.29 -2.38 7.55
C GLU A 418 -10.51 -1.63 8.10
N ASN A 419 -11.12 -2.22 9.12
CA ASN A 419 -12.18 -1.60 9.89
C ASN A 419 -11.90 -1.76 11.38
N LEU A 420 -10.94 -1.01 11.85
CA LEU A 420 -10.46 -1.05 13.23
C LEU A 420 -11.00 0.11 14.10
N GLY A 421 -12.12 0.71 13.69
CA GLY A 421 -12.86 1.66 14.51
C GLY A 421 -13.46 0.98 15.77
N GLY A 422 -13.83 1.79 16.77
CA GLY A 422 -14.35 1.30 18.05
C GLY A 422 -15.64 0.47 17.98
N SER A 423 -16.24 0.35 16.79
CA SER A 423 -17.40 -0.53 16.53
C SER A 423 -17.00 -1.98 16.17
N SER A 424 -15.76 -2.23 15.72
CA SER A 424 -15.27 -3.59 15.47
C SER A 424 -14.77 -4.24 16.77
N PRO A 425 -14.75 -5.58 16.87
CA PRO A 425 -14.23 -6.25 18.07
C PRO A 425 -12.77 -5.87 18.37
N GLU A 426 -11.92 -5.89 17.34
CA GLU A 426 -10.49 -5.56 17.43
C GLU A 426 -10.29 -4.07 17.75
N GLY A 427 -11.03 -3.19 17.08
CA GLY A 427 -10.99 -1.75 17.33
C GLY A 427 -11.50 -1.42 18.74
N LYS A 428 -12.53 -2.13 19.22
CA LYS A 428 -13.00 -1.99 20.59
C LYS A 428 -11.95 -2.42 21.62
N LEU A 429 -11.28 -3.55 21.37
CA LEU A 429 -10.20 -4.03 22.24
C LEU A 429 -9.07 -2.98 22.30
N PHE A 430 -8.65 -2.47 21.16
CA PHE A 430 -7.60 -1.45 21.11
C PHE A 430 -8.00 -0.16 21.81
N LEU A 431 -9.22 0.31 21.56
CA LEU A 431 -9.76 1.51 22.22
C LEU A 431 -9.81 1.33 23.75
N ASP A 432 -10.29 0.18 24.22
CA ASP A 432 -10.40 -0.12 25.64
C ASP A 432 -9.00 -0.28 26.28
N ALA A 433 -8.06 -0.92 25.59
CA ALA A 433 -6.67 -1.05 26.05
C ALA A 433 -5.97 0.32 26.09
N ALA A 434 -6.07 1.12 25.04
CA ALA A 434 -5.50 2.46 25.00
C ALA A 434 -6.11 3.35 26.12
N TYR A 435 -7.42 3.26 26.32
CA TYR A 435 -8.07 4.01 27.40
C TYR A 435 -7.60 3.54 28.80
N ALA A 436 -7.45 2.25 29.04
CA ALA A 436 -6.91 1.71 30.28
C ALA A 436 -5.52 2.24 30.60
N LEU A 437 -4.64 2.23 29.58
CA LEU A 437 -3.24 2.69 29.72
C LEU A 437 -3.13 4.20 30.02
N PHE A 438 -3.99 5.02 29.38
CA PHE A 438 -3.82 6.47 29.41
C PHE A 438 -4.83 7.20 30.31
N ALA A 439 -5.92 6.57 30.77
CA ALA A 439 -6.95 7.24 31.56
C ALA A 439 -6.61 7.36 33.04
N THR A 440 -5.59 6.66 33.54
CA THR A 440 -5.18 6.78 34.95
C THR A 440 -4.64 8.16 35.27
N LYS A 441 -4.92 8.67 36.47
CA LYS A 441 -4.39 9.99 36.91
C LYS A 441 -2.88 10.05 36.86
N ALA A 442 -2.21 8.96 37.22
CA ALA A 442 -0.75 8.86 37.18
C ALA A 442 -0.22 8.98 35.74
N ALA A 443 -0.87 8.33 34.77
CA ALA A 443 -0.52 8.45 33.37
C ALA A 443 -0.73 9.89 32.85
N GLN A 444 -1.89 10.48 33.11
CA GLN A 444 -2.21 11.86 32.69
C GLN A 444 -1.28 12.92 33.27
N GLU A 445 -0.80 12.70 34.50
CA GLU A 445 0.17 13.59 35.16
C GLU A 445 1.63 13.33 34.76
N SER A 446 1.89 12.27 33.95
CA SER A 446 3.24 11.94 33.54
C SER A 446 3.83 13.00 32.60
N PRO A 447 5.16 13.28 32.67
CA PRO A 447 5.80 14.21 31.75
C PRO A 447 5.66 13.78 30.25
N ALA A 448 5.64 12.48 30.00
CA ALA A 448 5.46 11.91 28.65
C ALA A 448 4.10 12.28 28.05
N VAL A 449 3.04 12.06 28.80
CA VAL A 449 1.68 12.39 28.38
C VAL A 449 1.50 13.90 28.21
N ARG A 450 2.04 14.72 29.12
CA ARG A 450 2.01 16.18 28.96
C ARG A 450 2.77 16.66 27.73
N ALA A 451 3.90 16.02 27.40
CA ALA A 451 4.65 16.31 26.19
C ALA A 451 3.85 15.96 24.94
N LEU A 452 3.22 14.77 24.90
CA LEU A 452 2.33 14.38 23.82
C LEU A 452 1.17 15.38 23.64
N LEU A 453 0.50 15.78 24.72
CA LEU A 453 -0.59 16.74 24.72
C LEU A 453 -0.19 18.12 24.18
N SER A 454 1.04 18.55 24.43
CA SER A 454 1.59 19.81 23.95
C SER A 454 2.23 19.71 22.57
N SER A 455 2.27 18.51 21.98
CA SER A 455 2.93 18.27 20.70
C SER A 455 2.24 18.96 19.54
N LYS A 456 3.02 19.25 18.48
CA LYS A 456 2.49 19.77 17.22
C LYS A 456 1.52 18.79 16.57
N LEU A 457 1.71 17.48 16.78
CA LEU A 457 0.84 16.43 16.26
C LEU A 457 -0.60 16.61 16.76
N ILE A 458 -0.79 16.77 18.08
CA ILE A 458 -2.14 16.98 18.66
C ILE A 458 -2.81 18.25 18.11
N ALA A 459 -2.02 19.32 17.91
CA ALA A 459 -2.54 20.54 17.30
C ALA A 459 -2.97 20.35 15.83
N ARG A 460 -2.25 19.50 15.07
CA ARG A 460 -2.53 19.19 13.67
C ARG A 460 -3.72 18.23 13.51
N LEU A 461 -3.92 17.33 14.48
CA LEU A 461 -5.14 16.49 14.57
C LEU A 461 -6.42 17.28 14.89
N GLY A 462 -6.32 18.62 15.06
CA GLY A 462 -7.47 19.45 15.41
C GLY A 462 -7.96 19.26 16.85
N LEU A 463 -7.20 18.54 17.67
CA LEU A 463 -7.53 18.21 19.06
C LEU A 463 -7.08 19.29 20.05
N LYS A 464 -6.61 20.44 19.56
CA LYS A 464 -6.19 21.57 20.38
C LYS A 464 -7.38 22.12 21.16
N GLY A 465 -7.28 22.10 22.50
CA GLY A 465 -8.36 22.56 23.38
C GLY A 465 -9.37 21.47 23.75
N VAL A 466 -9.12 20.21 23.43
CA VAL A 466 -9.86 19.08 23.98
C VAL A 466 -9.38 18.89 25.42
N ASP A 467 -10.30 19.05 26.38
CA ASP A 467 -9.99 19.00 27.82
C ASP A 467 -9.46 17.62 28.26
N ASN A 468 -9.76 16.57 27.47
CA ASN A 468 -9.26 15.22 27.71
C ASN A 468 -9.12 14.44 26.39
N ILE A 469 -7.94 14.42 25.81
CA ILE A 469 -7.64 13.64 24.59
C ILE A 469 -7.69 12.12 24.86
N PHE A 470 -7.59 11.69 26.11
CA PHE A 470 -7.71 10.29 26.51
C PHE A 470 -9.12 9.91 26.94
N SER A 471 -10.14 10.73 26.64
CA SER A 471 -11.52 10.25 26.73
C SER A 471 -11.76 9.16 25.68
N ARG A 472 -12.56 8.15 25.99
CA ARG A 472 -12.95 7.10 25.01
C ARG A 472 -13.44 7.69 23.70
N LYS A 473 -14.25 8.76 23.77
CA LYS A 473 -14.79 9.42 22.58
C LYS A 473 -13.67 10.04 21.71
N THR A 474 -12.67 10.63 22.31
CA THR A 474 -11.56 11.26 21.54
C THR A 474 -10.64 10.18 20.97
N LEU A 475 -10.32 9.14 21.74
CA LEU A 475 -9.53 8.00 21.26
C LEU A 475 -10.25 7.29 20.11
N ASP A 476 -11.57 7.06 20.22
CA ASP A 476 -12.37 6.48 19.14
C ASP A 476 -12.36 7.36 17.88
N LEU A 477 -12.45 8.68 18.03
CA LEU A 477 -12.35 9.60 16.89
C LEU A 477 -10.98 9.53 16.20
N ILE A 478 -9.90 9.43 16.98
CA ILE A 478 -8.53 9.28 16.48
C ILE A 478 -8.39 7.94 15.75
N LEU A 479 -8.80 6.84 16.39
CA LEU A 479 -8.74 5.50 15.80
C LEU A 479 -9.57 5.39 14.51
N THR A 480 -10.82 5.87 14.54
CA THR A 480 -11.67 5.88 13.35
C THR A 480 -11.07 6.71 12.22
N GLY A 481 -10.38 7.82 12.55
CA GLY A 481 -9.72 8.65 11.55
C GLY A 481 -8.46 8.03 10.94
N LEU A 482 -7.76 7.17 11.67
CA LEU A 482 -6.49 6.58 11.26
C LEU A 482 -6.64 5.15 10.72
N MET A 483 -7.60 4.38 11.24
CA MET A 483 -7.65 2.92 11.14
C MET A 483 -8.98 2.38 10.58
N VAL A 484 -9.78 3.22 9.96
CA VAL A 484 -10.95 2.80 9.19
C VAL A 484 -10.74 3.19 7.75
N ASP A 485 -10.72 2.18 6.89
CA ASP A 485 -10.60 2.38 5.46
C ASP A 485 -11.63 3.39 4.93
N LYS A 486 -11.16 4.23 4.03
CA LYS A 486 -11.99 5.22 3.31
C LYS A 486 -12.26 4.66 1.93
N ALA A 487 -13.53 4.62 1.55
CA ALA A 487 -13.88 4.23 0.19
C ALA A 487 -13.00 4.94 -0.88
N PRO A 488 -12.58 4.22 -1.93
CA PRO A 488 -13.06 2.90 -2.34
C PRO A 488 -12.42 1.75 -1.57
N ALA A 489 -12.99 0.54 -1.62
CA ALA A 489 -12.40 -0.68 -1.08
C ALA A 489 -11.03 -0.98 -1.74
N ASP A 490 -10.15 -1.68 -1.03
CA ASP A 490 -8.75 -1.84 -1.40
C ASP A 490 -8.45 -3.10 -2.20
N ASN A 491 -9.16 -4.19 -1.91
CA ASN A 491 -8.77 -5.51 -2.41
C ASN A 491 -9.47 -5.91 -3.72
N ASP A 492 -10.79 -5.90 -3.72
CA ASP A 492 -11.58 -6.31 -4.88
C ASP A 492 -12.64 -5.26 -5.20
N LEU A 493 -12.44 -4.50 -6.27
CA LEU A 493 -13.34 -3.42 -6.62
C LEU A 493 -13.44 -3.20 -8.12
N THR A 494 -14.44 -2.41 -8.51
CA THR A 494 -14.60 -1.92 -9.87
C THR A 494 -14.70 -0.40 -9.85
N LEU A 495 -13.75 0.25 -10.48
CA LEU A 495 -13.69 1.69 -10.66
C LEU A 495 -14.35 2.10 -11.98
N PRO A 496 -14.85 3.35 -12.11
CA PRO A 496 -15.35 3.88 -13.37
C PRO A 496 -14.26 3.92 -14.45
N GLY A 497 -14.52 3.35 -15.61
CA GLY A 497 -13.62 3.41 -16.75
C GLY A 497 -13.61 4.79 -17.44
N TYR A 498 -12.75 4.96 -18.43
CA TYR A 498 -12.46 6.24 -19.08
C TYR A 498 -13.65 6.81 -19.89
N SER A 499 -14.62 6.01 -20.32
CA SER A 499 -15.85 6.48 -20.94
C SER A 499 -16.85 7.09 -19.95
N VAL A 500 -16.68 6.83 -18.63
CA VAL A 500 -17.56 7.34 -17.59
C VAL A 500 -17.16 8.78 -17.21
N ASN A 501 -18.07 9.74 -17.36
CA ASN A 501 -17.80 11.12 -16.94
C ASN A 501 -18.01 11.30 -15.43
N THR A 502 -16.99 10.99 -14.62
CA THR A 502 -17.02 11.12 -13.15
C THR A 502 -17.15 12.56 -12.68
N GLY A 503 -16.80 13.55 -13.52
CA GLY A 503 -16.98 14.96 -13.25
C GLY A 503 -18.41 15.47 -13.45
N SER A 504 -19.30 14.67 -14.06
CA SER A 504 -20.67 15.11 -14.32
C SER A 504 -21.48 15.24 -13.03
N PHE A 505 -22.41 16.22 -13.03
CA PHE A 505 -23.34 16.41 -11.90
C PHE A 505 -24.19 15.15 -11.62
N ALA A 506 -24.64 14.47 -12.69
CA ALA A 506 -25.40 13.25 -12.56
C ALA A 506 -24.61 12.14 -11.87
N TYR A 507 -23.34 11.90 -12.29
CA TYR A 507 -22.48 10.91 -11.65
C TYR A 507 -22.24 11.24 -10.17
N ARG A 508 -21.91 12.49 -9.85
CA ARG A 508 -21.62 12.93 -8.47
C ARG A 508 -22.83 12.79 -7.55
N ILE A 509 -24.03 13.09 -8.04
CA ILE A 509 -25.28 12.86 -7.28
C ILE A 509 -25.50 11.37 -7.05
N THR A 510 -25.33 10.53 -8.07
CA THR A 510 -25.51 9.08 -7.93
C THR A 510 -24.49 8.51 -6.94
N ALA A 511 -23.22 8.88 -7.03
CA ALA A 511 -22.18 8.49 -6.10
C ALA A 511 -22.47 8.96 -4.66
N PHE A 512 -22.97 10.18 -4.48
CA PHE A 512 -23.40 10.66 -3.17
C PHE A 512 -24.52 9.83 -2.57
N PHE A 513 -25.56 9.51 -3.36
CA PHE A 513 -26.66 8.68 -2.89
C PHE A 513 -26.22 7.24 -2.63
N GLN A 514 -25.26 6.70 -3.39
CA GLN A 514 -24.69 5.38 -3.13
C GLN A 514 -23.94 5.36 -1.79
N LYS A 515 -23.04 6.32 -1.54
CA LYS A 515 -22.35 6.48 -0.25
C LYS A 515 -23.33 6.62 0.92
N LEU A 516 -24.44 7.35 0.71
CA LEU A 516 -25.49 7.50 1.71
C LEU A 516 -26.24 6.18 1.97
N LEU A 517 -26.51 5.40 0.93
CA LEU A 517 -27.11 4.07 1.05
C LEU A 517 -26.18 3.08 1.76
N ASP A 518 -24.90 3.11 1.43
CA ASP A 518 -23.89 2.25 2.06
C ASP A 518 -23.70 2.62 3.54
N PHE A 519 -23.71 3.92 3.87
CA PHE A 519 -23.75 4.40 5.26
C PHE A 519 -24.99 3.88 6.01
N PHE A 520 -26.18 3.95 5.42
CA PHE A 520 -27.38 3.41 6.05
C PHE A 520 -27.35 1.89 6.15
N ARG A 521 -26.83 1.16 5.15
CA ARG A 521 -26.63 -0.28 5.24
C ARG A 521 -25.71 -0.65 6.41
N ALA A 522 -24.57 0.04 6.53
CA ALA A 522 -23.66 -0.17 7.66
C ALA A 522 -24.34 0.08 9.02
N LEU A 523 -25.17 1.11 9.13
CA LEU A 523 -25.95 1.41 10.35
C LEU A 523 -26.98 0.32 10.72
N PHE A 524 -27.54 -0.40 9.73
CA PHE A 524 -28.60 -1.40 9.95
C PHE A 524 -28.10 -2.85 9.92
N THR A 525 -26.83 -3.08 9.55
CA THR A 525 -26.19 -4.42 9.64
C THR A 525 -25.50 -4.65 10.97
N VAL A 526 -25.42 -3.65 11.84
CA VAL A 526 -24.95 -3.77 13.22
C VAL A 526 -26.20 -3.99 14.11
N GLY A 527 -26.73 -5.22 14.06
CA GLY A 527 -27.87 -5.66 14.86
C GLY A 527 -27.75 -7.14 15.18
#